data_39d7fdc96b60e0f1bca24d11442a90a2
#
_entry.id   39d7fdc96b60e0f1bca24d11442a90a2
#
_cell.length_a   1.000
_cell.length_b   1.000
_cell.length_c   1.000
_cell.angle_alpha   90.00
_cell.angle_beta   90.00
_cell.angle_gamma   90.00
#
_symmetry.space_group_name_H-M   'P 1'
#
loop_
_entity.id
_entity.type
_entity.pdbx_description
1 polymer ?
#
loop_
_entity_poly.entity_id
_entity_poly.type
_entity_poly.pdbx_seq_one_letter_code
_entity_poly.pdbx_strand_id
1 'polypeptide(L)'
;YSLLVLLLSVTTLFAQQGTVKGQVYSTKSNDPLALATVRVQGTSLGARTDVEGRFVISGVKPGFVRLIVTMLGYETTTSAEVQVVGNQTSFIDIGIEEESTNIAEVVVRPKMRLKRAESPLSLQTLGIKQIEKSAGANRDISKLVQTLPGVGATDPNRNDLIVRGGGPSENVFYLDGIEIPVINHFSTQGASGGVVGMINPDFVREISFYTGAFPASRTNALSSVMEIKQRDGDADHMHLKASVGASDAALTIEGPLGKKSSFIASARQSYLQWLFRAIKLPFLPTYNDFQLKY
;
A
#
# COMPACT_ATOMS: atom_id res chain seq x y z
N TYR A 1 42.05 -3.10 20.53
CA TYR A 1 41.12 -2.66 21.58
C TYR A 1 40.45 -1.33 21.22
N SER A 2 41.11 -0.38 20.57
CA SER A 2 40.54 0.92 20.15
C SER A 2 39.43 0.80 19.12
N LEU A 3 39.51 -0.14 18.21
CA LEU A 3 38.48 -0.38 17.16
C LEU A 3 37.20 -1.00 17.73
N LEU A 4 37.31 -1.81 18.79
CA LEU A 4 36.19 -2.43 19.48
C LEU A 4 35.41 -1.41 20.32
N VAL A 5 36.09 -0.44 20.91
CA VAL A 5 35.49 0.66 21.67
C VAL A 5 34.77 1.64 20.75
N LEU A 6 35.28 1.86 19.54
CA LEU A 6 34.63 2.70 18.53
C LEU A 6 33.31 2.06 17.98
N LEU A 7 33.23 0.75 17.93
CA LEU A 7 32.01 0.02 17.52
C LEU A 7 30.90 0.01 18.59
N LEU A 8 31.27 0.17 19.86
CA LEU A 8 30.30 0.20 20.97
C LEU A 8 29.72 1.60 21.25
N SER A 9 30.26 2.65 20.65
CA SER A 9 29.82 4.04 20.91
C SER A 9 28.66 4.51 19.99
N VAL A 10 28.08 3.66 19.15
CA VAL A 10 27.12 4.04 18.10
C VAL A 10 25.70 3.56 18.35
N THR A 11 25.22 3.46 19.57
CA THR A 11 23.78 3.16 19.69
C THR A 11 23.10 3.84 20.85
N THR A 12 22.99 5.16 20.81
CA THR A 12 21.76 5.77 21.32
C THR A 12 20.77 5.86 20.14
N LEU A 13 20.13 4.77 19.85
CA LEU A 13 18.94 4.73 19.01
C LEU A 13 17.83 5.46 19.78
N PHE A 14 17.74 6.78 19.61
CA PHE A 14 16.50 7.47 19.89
C PHE A 14 15.44 6.83 19.05
N ALA A 15 14.39 6.30 19.65
CA ALA A 15 13.21 5.82 18.95
C ALA A 15 12.63 7.01 18.16
N GLN A 16 13.03 7.14 16.91
CA GLN A 16 12.61 8.24 16.04
C GLN A 16 11.10 8.12 15.84
N GLN A 17 10.37 9.16 16.20
CA GLN A 17 8.92 9.21 16.07
C GLN A 17 8.55 9.36 14.60
N GLY A 18 7.45 8.74 14.17
CA GLY A 18 6.91 8.90 12.83
C GLY A 18 5.73 9.86 12.78
N THR A 19 5.27 10.15 11.58
CA THR A 19 4.10 11.00 11.32
C THR A 19 3.03 10.19 10.58
N VAL A 20 1.76 10.40 10.93
CA VAL A 20 0.63 9.82 10.22
C VAL A 20 -0.15 10.97 9.58
N LYS A 21 -0.34 10.91 8.25
CA LYS A 21 -1.15 11.86 7.46
C LYS A 21 -2.29 11.13 6.79
N GLY A 22 -3.34 11.82 6.45
CA GLY A 22 -4.44 11.25 5.69
C GLY A 22 -5.64 12.17 5.60
N GLN A 23 -6.74 11.63 5.08
CA GLN A 23 -7.99 12.36 4.90
C GLN A 23 -9.14 11.60 5.56
N VAL A 24 -10.06 12.34 6.16
CA VAL A 24 -11.34 11.81 6.64
C VAL A 24 -12.46 12.27 5.69
N TYR A 25 -13.30 11.32 5.28
CA TYR A 25 -14.40 11.60 4.35
C TYR A 25 -15.66 10.81 4.73
N SER A 26 -16.82 11.30 4.29
CA SER A 26 -18.10 10.59 4.42
C SER A 26 -18.12 9.40 3.47
N THR A 27 -18.47 8.21 3.96
CA THR A 27 -18.60 7.02 3.10
C THR A 27 -19.81 7.09 2.17
N LYS A 28 -20.79 7.91 2.50
CA LYS A 28 -22.04 8.07 1.75
C LYS A 28 -21.91 9.06 0.59
N SER A 29 -21.34 10.23 0.83
CA SER A 29 -21.22 11.31 -0.15
C SER A 29 -19.84 11.43 -0.77
N ASN A 30 -18.83 10.81 -0.16
CA ASN A 30 -17.41 10.93 -0.50
C ASN A 30 -16.82 12.34 -0.25
N ASP A 31 -17.57 13.20 0.48
CA ASP A 31 -17.12 14.55 0.79
C ASP A 31 -16.07 14.55 1.91
N PRO A 32 -15.07 15.43 1.85
CA PRO A 32 -14.12 15.60 2.93
C PRO A 32 -14.80 16.15 4.18
N LEU A 33 -14.42 15.64 5.35
CA LEU A 33 -15.02 16.00 6.62
C LEU A 33 -14.08 16.88 7.44
N ALA A 34 -14.41 18.14 7.52
CA ALA A 34 -13.72 19.12 8.34
C ALA A 34 -14.04 18.94 9.83
N LEU A 35 -13.10 19.31 10.71
CA LEU A 35 -13.24 19.30 12.17
C LEU A 35 -13.47 17.91 12.80
N ALA A 36 -13.32 16.84 12.06
CA ALA A 36 -13.26 15.49 12.62
C ALA A 36 -12.04 15.36 13.54
N THR A 37 -12.19 14.69 14.67
CA THR A 37 -11.08 14.43 15.60
C THR A 37 -10.50 13.06 15.31
N VAL A 38 -9.22 13.00 15.00
CA VAL A 38 -8.46 11.76 14.73
C VAL A 38 -7.47 11.56 15.86
N ARG A 39 -7.52 10.42 16.55
CA ARG A 39 -6.62 10.09 17.68
C ARG A 39 -5.98 8.74 17.48
N VAL A 40 -4.71 8.63 17.91
CA VAL A 40 -4.02 7.33 17.97
C VAL A 40 -4.55 6.54 19.15
N GLN A 41 -5.07 5.34 18.90
CA GLN A 41 -5.64 4.47 19.92
C GLN A 41 -4.64 4.19 21.06
N GLY A 42 -5.09 4.32 22.29
CA GLY A 42 -4.25 4.09 23.48
C GLY A 42 -3.27 5.20 23.80
N THR A 43 -3.35 6.35 23.10
CA THR A 43 -2.49 7.52 23.39
C THR A 43 -3.32 8.81 23.45
N SER A 44 -2.67 9.91 23.89
CA SER A 44 -3.25 11.26 23.82
C SER A 44 -2.95 11.98 22.51
N LEU A 45 -2.19 11.36 21.60
CA LEU A 45 -1.84 11.96 20.31
C LEU A 45 -3.04 12.00 19.37
N GLY A 46 -3.28 13.14 18.76
CA GLY A 46 -4.36 13.31 17.80
C GLY A 46 -4.29 14.65 17.09
N ALA A 47 -5.12 14.80 16.06
CA ALA A 47 -5.28 16.02 15.29
C ALA A 47 -6.74 16.21 14.91
N ARG A 48 -7.13 17.44 14.53
CA ARG A 48 -8.39 17.72 13.86
C ARG A 48 -8.14 17.84 12.36
N THR A 49 -9.14 17.46 11.59
CA THR A 49 -9.11 17.64 10.13
C THR A 49 -9.32 19.09 9.75
N ASP A 50 -8.63 19.52 8.69
CA ASP A 50 -8.84 20.82 8.03
C ASP A 50 -10.11 20.83 7.16
N VAL A 51 -10.30 21.92 6.39
CA VAL A 51 -11.48 22.09 5.52
C VAL A 51 -11.52 21.10 4.37
N GLU A 52 -10.40 20.57 3.96
CA GLU A 52 -10.25 19.49 2.98
C GLU A 52 -10.28 18.08 3.62
N GLY A 53 -10.64 18.00 4.92
CA GLY A 53 -10.69 16.74 5.64
C GLY A 53 -9.32 16.12 5.96
N ARG A 54 -8.22 16.83 5.77
CA ARG A 54 -6.85 16.32 5.98
C ARG A 54 -6.43 16.45 7.43
N PHE A 55 -5.64 15.49 7.90
CA PHE A 55 -5.04 15.51 9.24
C PHE A 55 -3.56 15.14 9.20
N VAL A 56 -2.82 15.63 10.19
CA VAL A 56 -1.41 15.31 10.43
C VAL A 56 -1.22 15.04 11.92
N ILE A 57 -0.75 13.84 12.26
CA ILE A 57 -0.40 13.46 13.64
C ILE A 57 1.09 13.16 13.68
N SER A 58 1.86 14.04 14.29
CA SER A 58 3.30 13.87 14.47
C SER A 58 3.61 13.25 15.85
N GLY A 59 4.81 12.75 16.01
CA GLY A 59 5.25 12.21 17.31
C GLY A 59 4.71 10.80 17.62
N VAL A 60 4.26 10.06 16.62
CA VAL A 60 3.75 8.71 16.82
C VAL A 60 4.91 7.72 16.95
N LYS A 61 4.88 6.88 17.99
CA LYS A 61 5.90 5.85 18.20
C LYS A 61 5.88 4.84 17.04
N PRO A 62 7.05 4.38 16.54
CA PRO A 62 7.11 3.32 15.54
C PRO A 62 6.38 2.07 15.99
N GLY A 63 5.72 1.43 15.05
CA GLY A 63 4.93 0.23 15.29
C GLY A 63 3.59 0.25 14.55
N PHE A 64 2.74 -0.69 14.88
CA PHE A 64 1.39 -0.76 14.32
C PHE A 64 0.42 -0.03 15.23
N VAL A 65 -0.23 1.00 14.71
CA VAL A 65 -1.20 1.82 15.44
C VAL A 65 -2.55 1.82 14.74
N ARG A 66 -3.62 2.05 15.49
CA ARG A 66 -4.96 2.31 14.95
C ARG A 66 -5.36 3.73 15.28
N LEU A 67 -6.11 4.34 14.38
CA LEU A 67 -6.68 5.66 14.58
C LEU A 67 -8.16 5.56 14.89
N ILE A 68 -8.61 6.32 15.87
CA ILE A 68 -10.02 6.47 16.20
C ILE A 68 -10.45 7.84 15.66
N VAL A 69 -11.47 7.84 14.83
CA VAL A 69 -12.08 9.07 14.30
C VAL A 69 -13.43 9.28 14.94
N THR A 70 -13.64 10.49 15.44
CA THR A 70 -14.90 10.93 16.03
C THR A 70 -15.34 12.25 15.42
N MET A 71 -16.61 12.36 15.08
CA MET A 71 -17.24 13.59 14.58
C MET A 71 -18.70 13.60 14.98
N LEU A 72 -19.24 14.77 15.28
CA LEU A 72 -20.66 14.93 15.63
C LEU A 72 -21.54 14.55 14.42
N GLY A 73 -22.53 13.68 14.64
CA GLY A 73 -23.44 13.18 13.60
C GLY A 73 -22.85 12.02 12.77
N TYR A 74 -21.71 11.46 13.20
CA TYR A 74 -21.07 10.32 12.54
C TYR A 74 -20.73 9.22 13.54
N GLU A 75 -20.79 7.97 13.11
CA GLU A 75 -20.36 6.83 13.92
C GLU A 75 -18.86 6.90 14.22
N THR A 76 -18.50 6.69 15.49
CA THR A 76 -17.08 6.55 15.86
C THR A 76 -16.45 5.38 15.14
N THR A 77 -15.44 5.64 14.32
CA THR A 77 -14.81 4.63 13.47
C THR A 77 -13.37 4.42 13.88
N THR A 78 -12.95 3.15 13.93
CA THR A 78 -11.55 2.78 14.14
C THR A 78 -10.94 2.37 12.80
N SER A 79 -9.80 2.95 12.45
CA SER A 79 -9.10 2.64 11.20
C SER A 79 -8.55 1.21 11.19
N ALA A 80 -8.18 0.75 10.00
CA ALA A 80 -7.23 -0.35 9.88
C ALA A 80 -5.93 -0.02 10.61
N GLU A 81 -5.11 -1.02 10.90
CA GLU A 81 -3.78 -0.78 11.49
C GLU A 81 -2.89 0.00 10.55
N VAL A 82 -2.19 1.02 11.04
CA VAL A 82 -1.20 1.82 10.34
C VAL A 82 0.19 1.50 10.86
N GLN A 83 1.12 1.09 10.00
CA GLN A 83 2.53 0.93 10.36
C GLN A 83 3.18 2.31 10.40
N VAL A 84 3.68 2.68 11.50
CA VAL A 84 4.47 3.90 11.67
C VAL A 84 5.93 3.51 11.73
N VAL A 85 6.73 4.08 10.86
CA VAL A 85 8.17 3.92 10.85
C VAL A 85 8.79 5.22 11.33
N GLY A 86 9.85 5.13 12.13
CA GLY A 86 10.56 6.32 12.64
C GLY A 86 11.03 7.20 11.48
N ASN A 87 10.92 8.52 11.65
CA ASN A 87 11.24 9.54 10.65
C ASN A 87 10.53 9.39 9.29
N GLN A 88 9.43 8.66 9.22
CA GLN A 88 8.66 8.51 8.00
C GLN A 88 7.22 8.95 8.19
N THR A 89 6.60 9.36 7.07
CA THR A 89 5.18 9.67 7.02
C THR A 89 4.42 8.45 6.51
N SER A 90 3.48 7.98 7.33
CA SER A 90 2.51 6.94 6.94
C SER A 90 1.21 7.60 6.52
N PHE A 91 0.57 7.10 5.46
CA PHE A 91 -0.67 7.66 4.93
C PHE A 91 -1.84 6.71 5.17
N ILE A 92 -3.00 7.27 5.55
CA ILE A 92 -4.24 6.53 5.66
C ILE A 92 -5.45 7.44 5.48
N ASP A 93 -6.34 7.08 4.57
CA ASP A 93 -7.63 7.75 4.43
C ASP A 93 -8.71 6.95 5.16
N ILE A 94 -9.59 7.66 5.87
CA ILE A 94 -10.58 7.06 6.75
C ILE A 94 -11.96 7.58 6.38
N GLY A 95 -12.83 6.68 5.91
CA GLY A 95 -14.23 7.00 5.71
C GLY A 95 -15.02 6.73 6.98
N ILE A 96 -15.93 7.64 7.34
CA ILE A 96 -16.86 7.47 8.45
C ILE A 96 -18.29 7.54 7.97
N GLU A 97 -19.19 6.80 8.63
CA GLU A 97 -20.62 6.74 8.29
C GLU A 97 -21.40 7.73 9.14
N GLU A 98 -22.41 8.40 8.54
CA GLU A 98 -23.37 9.22 9.28
C GLU A 98 -24.13 8.37 10.31
N GLU A 99 -24.31 8.90 11.50
CA GLU A 99 -25.08 8.24 12.55
C GLU A 99 -26.55 8.19 12.14
N SER A 100 -27.03 7.01 11.78
CA SER A 100 -28.45 6.82 11.50
C SER A 100 -29.20 6.72 12.83
N THR A 101 -30.19 7.60 13.05
CA THR A 101 -31.07 7.64 14.24
C THR A 101 -32.02 6.43 14.27
N ASN A 102 -31.52 5.23 14.14
CA ASN A 102 -32.27 4.00 14.38
C ASN A 102 -31.67 3.26 15.56
N ILE A 103 -32.38 3.25 16.66
CA ILE A 103 -32.10 2.50 17.88
C ILE A 103 -32.18 1.01 17.54
N ALA A 104 -31.07 0.39 17.22
CA ALA A 104 -30.90 -1.06 17.15
C ALA A 104 -29.50 -1.43 17.59
N GLU A 105 -29.47 -2.27 18.58
CA GLU A 105 -28.41 -3.09 19.17
C GLU A 105 -26.97 -2.90 18.63
N VAL A 106 -26.11 -2.40 19.52
CA VAL A 106 -24.67 -2.22 19.24
C VAL A 106 -23.98 -3.58 19.17
N VAL A 107 -23.91 -4.15 17.99
CA VAL A 107 -22.98 -5.23 17.67
C VAL A 107 -21.68 -4.61 17.12
N VAL A 108 -20.67 -4.50 17.97
CA VAL A 108 -19.32 -4.08 17.56
C VAL A 108 -18.71 -5.16 16.67
N ARG A 109 -18.92 -5.06 15.37
CA ARG A 109 -18.14 -5.82 14.38
C ARG A 109 -17.04 -4.88 13.87
N PRO A 110 -15.75 -5.28 13.88
CA PRO A 110 -14.71 -4.52 13.23
C PRO A 110 -15.01 -4.49 11.73
N LYS A 111 -15.51 -3.37 11.22
CA LYS A 111 -15.72 -3.17 9.78
C LYS A 111 -14.34 -3.02 9.12
N MET A 112 -13.82 -4.11 8.60
CA MET A 112 -12.48 -4.21 7.99
C MET A 112 -12.43 -3.70 6.55
N ARG A 113 -13.51 -3.10 6.02
CA ARG A 113 -13.60 -2.66 4.62
C ARG A 113 -14.40 -1.37 4.49
N LEU A 114 -13.72 -0.32 4.12
CA LEU A 114 -14.37 0.91 3.66
C LEU A 114 -14.98 0.64 2.28
N LYS A 115 -16.30 0.64 2.19
CA LYS A 115 -17.01 0.63 0.89
C LYS A 115 -17.10 2.07 0.42
N ARG A 116 -16.48 2.43 -0.68
CA ARG A 116 -16.78 3.68 -1.39
C ARG A 116 -18.20 3.61 -1.94
N ALA A 117 -18.88 4.75 -2.06
CA ALA A 117 -20.26 4.82 -2.59
C ALA A 117 -20.41 4.16 -3.97
N GLU A 118 -19.35 4.18 -4.79
CA GLU A 118 -19.26 3.51 -6.09
C GLU A 118 -18.72 2.09 -6.01
N SER A 119 -18.55 1.56 -4.79
CA SER A 119 -17.88 0.28 -4.58
C SER A 119 -18.83 -0.87 -4.83
N PRO A 120 -18.64 -1.63 -5.90
CA PRO A 120 -19.36 -2.87 -6.10
C PRO A 120 -18.98 -3.87 -5.01
N LEU A 121 -19.84 -4.84 -4.76
CA LEU A 121 -19.65 -5.90 -3.75
C LEU A 121 -18.32 -6.67 -3.88
N SER A 122 -17.69 -6.59 -5.03
CA SER A 122 -16.46 -7.30 -5.40
C SER A 122 -15.16 -6.52 -5.17
N LEU A 123 -15.21 -5.26 -4.70
CA LEU A 123 -14.02 -4.47 -4.43
C LEU A 123 -13.30 -4.98 -3.19
N GLN A 124 -12.01 -5.20 -3.33
CA GLN A 124 -11.08 -5.44 -2.23
C GLN A 124 -9.99 -4.37 -2.24
N THR A 125 -9.85 -3.65 -1.14
CA THR A 125 -8.81 -2.64 -0.97
C THR A 125 -7.67 -3.24 -0.16
N LEU A 126 -6.47 -3.18 -0.71
CA LEU A 126 -5.24 -3.69 -0.10
C LEU A 126 -4.28 -2.53 0.11
N GLY A 127 -3.80 -2.38 1.34
CA GLY A 127 -2.77 -1.39 1.68
C GLY A 127 -1.37 -2.01 1.67
N ILE A 128 -0.36 -1.13 1.65
CA ILE A 128 1.07 -1.51 1.69
C ILE A 128 1.39 -2.53 2.80
N LYS A 129 0.72 -2.42 3.94
CA LYS A 129 0.93 -3.32 5.10
C LYS A 129 0.55 -4.76 4.85
N GLN A 130 -0.50 -4.99 4.06
CA GLN A 130 -0.88 -6.34 3.70
C GLN A 130 0.18 -6.96 2.79
N ILE A 131 0.82 -6.14 1.95
CA ILE A 131 1.95 -6.57 1.10
C ILE A 131 3.17 -6.91 1.97
N GLU A 132 3.50 -6.06 2.93
CA GLU A 132 4.67 -6.26 3.80
C GLU A 132 4.49 -7.39 4.82
N LYS A 133 3.27 -7.56 5.35
CA LYS A 133 2.95 -8.60 6.35
C LYS A 133 2.63 -9.96 5.74
N SER A 134 2.36 -10.05 4.44
CA SER A 134 1.99 -11.31 3.80
C SER A 134 3.22 -12.21 3.68
N ALA A 135 3.30 -13.20 4.54
CA ALA A 135 4.30 -14.25 4.45
C ALA A 135 4.16 -14.99 3.11
N GLY A 136 5.22 -15.07 2.33
CA GLY A 136 5.21 -15.70 1.01
C GLY A 136 4.86 -14.79 -0.17
N ALA A 137 4.34 -13.60 0.05
CA ALA A 137 4.13 -12.62 -1.03
C ALA A 137 5.44 -12.01 -1.52
N ASN A 138 6.55 -12.16 -0.80
CA ASN A 138 7.87 -11.64 -1.14
C ASN A 138 7.82 -10.16 -1.60
N ARG A 139 6.98 -9.35 -0.95
CA ARG A 139 6.71 -7.96 -1.31
C ARG A 139 6.19 -7.78 -2.75
N ASP A 140 5.54 -8.79 -3.30
CA ASP A 140 4.97 -8.77 -4.65
C ASP A 140 3.45 -8.61 -4.60
N ILE A 141 2.95 -7.62 -5.35
CA ILE A 141 1.53 -7.29 -5.43
C ILE A 141 0.72 -8.47 -5.97
N SER A 142 1.22 -9.11 -7.03
CA SER A 142 0.51 -10.22 -7.67
C SER A 142 0.40 -11.42 -6.73
N LYS A 143 1.46 -11.72 -5.97
CA LYS A 143 1.46 -12.78 -4.96
C LYS A 143 0.46 -12.50 -3.83
N LEU A 144 0.37 -11.25 -3.39
CA LEU A 144 -0.63 -10.87 -2.40
C LEU A 144 -2.05 -11.07 -2.96
N VAL A 145 -2.31 -10.62 -4.18
CA VAL A 145 -3.64 -10.73 -4.79
C VAL A 145 -4.02 -12.20 -5.03
N GLN A 146 -3.06 -13.08 -5.32
CA GLN A 146 -3.31 -14.53 -5.42
C GLN A 146 -3.81 -15.18 -4.11
N THR A 147 -3.62 -14.53 -2.96
CA THR A 147 -4.17 -15.01 -1.68
C THR A 147 -5.64 -14.65 -1.46
N LEU A 148 -6.23 -13.84 -2.34
CA LEU A 148 -7.61 -13.39 -2.19
C LEU A 148 -8.61 -14.45 -2.66
N PRO A 149 -9.80 -14.49 -2.05
CA PRO A 149 -10.86 -15.41 -2.48
C PRO A 149 -11.25 -15.19 -3.94
N GLY A 150 -11.32 -16.28 -4.71
CA GLY A 150 -11.69 -16.26 -6.13
C GLY A 150 -10.55 -15.88 -7.08
N VAL A 151 -9.33 -15.78 -6.57
CA VAL A 151 -8.12 -15.58 -7.37
C VAL A 151 -7.27 -16.83 -7.33
N GLY A 152 -6.82 -17.29 -8.47
CA GLY A 152 -5.91 -18.41 -8.62
C GLY A 152 -4.66 -18.02 -9.41
N ALA A 153 -3.74 -18.97 -9.51
CA ALA A 153 -2.53 -18.88 -10.34
C ALA A 153 -2.46 -20.12 -11.24
N THR A 154 -1.85 -19.98 -12.42
CA THR A 154 -1.56 -21.12 -13.30
C THR A 154 -0.45 -22.00 -12.74
N ASP A 155 0.54 -21.36 -12.15
CA ASP A 155 1.73 -21.97 -11.57
C ASP A 155 2.13 -21.19 -10.31
N PRO A 156 2.48 -21.84 -9.19
CA PRO A 156 2.91 -21.18 -7.97
C PRO A 156 4.13 -20.26 -8.14
N ASN A 157 4.96 -20.53 -9.16
CA ASN A 157 6.15 -19.72 -9.45
C ASN A 157 5.86 -18.54 -10.39
N ARG A 158 4.61 -18.38 -10.85
CA ARG A 158 4.21 -17.28 -11.73
C ARG A 158 3.27 -16.32 -11.04
N ASN A 159 3.25 -15.10 -11.55
CA ASN A 159 2.42 -14.01 -11.07
C ASN A 159 1.12 -13.86 -11.88
N ASP A 160 0.77 -14.86 -12.67
CA ASP A 160 -0.48 -14.87 -13.42
C ASP A 160 -1.68 -14.80 -12.47
N LEU A 161 -2.65 -13.96 -12.82
CA LEU A 161 -3.88 -13.80 -12.06
C LEU A 161 -5.03 -14.43 -12.83
N ILE A 162 -5.59 -15.51 -12.30
CA ILE A 162 -6.82 -16.12 -12.75
C ILE A 162 -7.93 -15.71 -11.81
N VAL A 163 -8.83 -14.86 -12.27
CA VAL A 163 -9.89 -14.32 -11.43
C VAL A 163 -11.22 -14.89 -11.86
N ARG A 164 -11.86 -15.64 -10.96
CA ARG A 164 -13.16 -16.31 -11.21
C ARG A 164 -13.19 -17.16 -12.49
N GLY A 165 -12.08 -17.79 -12.82
CA GLY A 165 -11.94 -18.64 -14.01
C GLY A 165 -11.62 -17.92 -15.32
N GLY A 166 -11.48 -16.58 -15.30
CA GLY A 166 -11.03 -15.82 -16.45
C GLY A 166 -9.53 -15.95 -16.69
N GLY A 167 -9.11 -15.81 -17.94
CA GLY A 167 -7.70 -15.92 -18.33
C GLY A 167 -6.83 -14.78 -17.83
N PRO A 168 -5.50 -14.98 -17.72
CA PRO A 168 -4.59 -13.93 -17.26
C PRO A 168 -4.60 -12.66 -18.12
N SER A 169 -4.88 -12.77 -19.42
CA SER A 169 -4.97 -11.65 -20.35
C SER A 169 -6.27 -10.85 -20.26
N GLU A 170 -7.24 -11.31 -19.47
CA GLU A 170 -8.54 -10.66 -19.29
C GLU A 170 -8.54 -9.64 -18.13
N ASN A 171 -7.43 -9.52 -17.44
CA ASN A 171 -7.25 -8.57 -16.36
C ASN A 171 -6.73 -7.23 -16.90
N VAL A 172 -7.21 -6.13 -16.33
CA VAL A 172 -6.78 -4.78 -16.72
C VAL A 172 -6.14 -4.11 -15.50
N PHE A 173 -5.01 -3.45 -15.72
CA PHE A 173 -4.21 -2.83 -14.69
C PHE A 173 -4.14 -1.32 -14.90
N TYR A 174 -4.31 -0.55 -13.83
CA TYR A 174 -4.17 0.90 -13.82
C TYR A 174 -3.13 1.32 -12.78
N LEU A 175 -2.25 2.23 -13.17
CA LEU A 175 -1.29 2.89 -12.28
C LEU A 175 -1.61 4.39 -12.27
N ASP A 176 -2.03 4.92 -11.12
CA ASP A 176 -2.50 6.30 -10.95
C ASP A 176 -3.53 6.75 -12.02
N GLY A 177 -4.42 5.82 -12.40
CA GLY A 177 -5.47 6.06 -13.39
C GLY A 177 -5.09 5.85 -14.84
N ILE A 178 -3.82 5.57 -15.14
CA ILE A 178 -3.32 5.24 -16.49
C ILE A 178 -3.31 3.72 -16.64
N GLU A 179 -3.89 3.23 -17.73
CA GLU A 179 -3.86 1.81 -18.07
C GLU A 179 -2.44 1.38 -18.44
N ILE A 180 -1.98 0.29 -17.83
CA ILE A 180 -0.67 -0.31 -18.10
C ILE A 180 -0.87 -1.77 -18.56
N PRO A 181 -0.09 -2.24 -19.54
CA PRO A 181 -0.33 -3.55 -20.14
C PRO A 181 0.04 -4.71 -19.22
N VAL A 182 1.04 -4.54 -18.37
CA VAL A 182 1.57 -5.58 -17.49
C VAL A 182 2.09 -4.97 -16.18
N ILE A 183 2.08 -5.75 -15.12
CA ILE A 183 2.62 -5.37 -13.80
C ILE A 183 3.80 -6.25 -13.36
N ASN A 184 4.23 -7.16 -14.21
CA ASN A 184 5.27 -8.14 -13.90
C ASN A 184 6.37 -8.17 -14.97
N HIS A 185 7.60 -8.43 -14.51
CA HIS A 185 8.72 -8.76 -15.40
C HIS A 185 8.53 -10.13 -16.05
N PHE A 186 9.15 -10.35 -17.20
CA PHE A 186 9.16 -11.62 -17.91
C PHE A 186 7.74 -12.11 -18.28
N SER A 187 6.82 -11.19 -18.53
CA SER A 187 5.50 -11.55 -19.06
C SER A 187 5.64 -12.17 -20.46
N THR A 188 4.83 -13.19 -20.72
CA THR A 188 4.77 -13.86 -22.03
C THR A 188 3.44 -13.54 -22.70
N GLN A 189 3.37 -13.75 -24.02
CA GLN A 189 2.14 -13.52 -24.78
C GLN A 189 0.98 -14.35 -24.18
N GLY A 190 -0.17 -13.72 -24.02
CA GLY A 190 -1.36 -14.37 -23.43
C GLY A 190 -1.34 -14.57 -21.92
N ALA A 191 -0.30 -14.06 -21.22
CA ALA A 191 -0.15 -14.13 -19.79
C ALA A 191 0.09 -12.74 -19.20
N SER A 192 -0.48 -12.45 -18.04
CA SER A 192 -0.27 -11.18 -17.32
C SER A 192 0.93 -11.24 -16.38
N GLY A 193 1.49 -12.42 -16.14
CA GLY A 193 2.47 -12.64 -15.10
C GLY A 193 3.79 -13.26 -15.56
N GLY A 194 4.88 -12.73 -15.05
CA GLY A 194 6.19 -13.38 -14.99
C GLY A 194 6.43 -13.91 -13.59
N VAL A 195 7.69 -13.98 -13.19
CA VAL A 195 8.07 -14.49 -11.86
C VAL A 195 8.21 -13.40 -10.80
N VAL A 196 8.25 -12.13 -11.18
CA VAL A 196 8.51 -11.00 -10.28
C VAL A 196 7.71 -9.77 -10.72
N GLY A 197 7.11 -9.08 -9.75
CA GLY A 197 6.41 -7.83 -9.97
C GLY A 197 7.33 -6.69 -10.37
N MET A 198 6.89 -5.87 -11.33
CA MET A 198 7.61 -4.72 -11.85
C MET A 198 7.46 -3.49 -10.94
N ILE A 199 6.33 -3.38 -10.24
CA ILE A 199 6.03 -2.23 -9.39
C ILE A 199 6.69 -2.42 -8.03
N ASN A 200 7.50 -1.43 -7.62
CA ASN A 200 8.08 -1.44 -6.28
C ASN A 200 6.99 -1.13 -5.23
N PRO A 201 6.75 -2.01 -4.26
CA PRO A 201 5.76 -1.80 -3.20
C PRO A 201 5.96 -0.51 -2.40
N ASP A 202 7.19 0.02 -2.32
CA ASP A 202 7.46 1.26 -1.59
C ASP A 202 6.74 2.49 -2.20
N PHE A 203 6.34 2.41 -3.47
CA PHE A 203 5.55 3.43 -4.14
C PHE A 203 4.05 3.27 -3.91
N VAL A 204 3.59 2.11 -3.48
CA VAL A 204 2.17 1.81 -3.39
C VAL A 204 1.55 2.46 -2.16
N ARG A 205 0.49 3.22 -2.36
CA ARG A 205 -0.39 3.72 -1.30
C ARG A 205 -1.53 2.75 -1.04
N GLU A 206 -2.22 2.39 -2.10
CA GLU A 206 -3.44 1.57 -2.06
C GLU A 206 -3.60 0.80 -3.37
N ILE A 207 -4.13 -0.41 -3.27
CA ILE A 207 -4.54 -1.22 -4.41
C ILE A 207 -6.03 -1.47 -4.28
N SER A 208 -6.81 -1.02 -5.26
CA SER A 208 -8.22 -1.34 -5.39
C SER A 208 -8.36 -2.48 -6.40
N PHE A 209 -8.79 -3.65 -5.94
CA PHE A 209 -8.92 -4.84 -6.75
C PHE A 209 -10.39 -5.25 -6.90
N TYR A 210 -10.87 -5.24 -8.13
CA TYR A 210 -12.24 -5.58 -8.48
C TYR A 210 -12.28 -6.96 -9.15
N THR A 211 -13.01 -7.90 -8.55
CA THR A 211 -13.11 -9.29 -9.05
C THR A 211 -14.42 -9.57 -9.82
N GLY A 212 -15.13 -8.54 -10.22
CA GLY A 212 -16.43 -8.70 -10.88
C GLY A 212 -17.00 -7.38 -11.36
N ALA A 213 -18.05 -6.87 -10.72
CA ALA A 213 -18.62 -5.58 -11.10
C ALA A 213 -17.57 -4.47 -11.09
N PHE A 214 -17.39 -3.80 -12.21
CA PHE A 214 -16.42 -2.72 -12.39
C PHE A 214 -17.11 -1.37 -12.44
N PRO A 215 -16.45 -0.28 -12.00
CA PRO A 215 -16.96 1.08 -12.21
C PRO A 215 -17.16 1.36 -13.70
N ALA A 216 -18.14 2.16 -14.06
CA ALA A 216 -18.42 2.54 -15.45
C ALA A 216 -17.24 3.23 -16.15
N SER A 217 -16.32 3.82 -15.36
CA SER A 217 -15.08 4.43 -15.85
C SER A 217 -14.00 3.42 -16.24
N ARG A 218 -14.20 2.12 -15.97
CA ARG A 218 -13.26 1.02 -16.26
C ARG A 218 -13.87 0.07 -17.27
N THR A 219 -13.53 0.30 -18.52
CA THR A 219 -14.00 -0.50 -19.66
C THR A 219 -12.97 -1.56 -20.06
N ASN A 220 -13.33 -2.46 -20.95
CA ASN A 220 -12.48 -3.50 -21.55
C ASN A 220 -11.95 -4.57 -20.60
N ALA A 221 -12.38 -4.62 -19.35
CA ALA A 221 -12.04 -5.69 -18.43
C ALA A 221 -13.08 -6.82 -18.54
N LEU A 222 -12.62 -8.06 -18.64
CA LEU A 222 -13.47 -9.25 -18.67
C LEU A 222 -13.46 -9.99 -17.34
N SER A 223 -12.31 -10.05 -16.67
CA SER A 223 -12.09 -10.85 -15.46
C SER A 223 -11.88 -10.00 -14.23
N SER A 224 -10.90 -9.10 -14.23
CA SER A 224 -10.64 -8.21 -13.10
C SER A 224 -10.10 -6.84 -13.52
N VAL A 225 -10.26 -5.87 -12.61
CA VAL A 225 -9.59 -4.57 -12.69
C VAL A 225 -8.76 -4.39 -11.43
N MET A 226 -7.50 -4.02 -11.59
CA MET A 226 -6.61 -3.64 -10.51
C MET A 226 -6.16 -2.19 -10.69
N GLU A 227 -6.52 -1.35 -9.73
CA GLU A 227 -6.06 0.03 -9.68
C GLU A 227 -5.00 0.18 -8.59
N ILE A 228 -3.82 0.59 -8.97
CA ILE A 228 -2.70 0.83 -8.08
C ILE A 228 -2.52 2.34 -7.96
N LYS A 229 -2.68 2.85 -6.76
CA LYS A 229 -2.40 4.25 -6.44
C LYS A 229 -1.05 4.36 -5.78
N GLN A 230 -0.22 5.21 -6.34
CA GLN A 230 1.08 5.51 -5.77
C GLN A 230 0.98 6.57 -4.68
N ARG A 231 1.84 6.47 -3.68
CA ARG A 231 2.03 7.53 -2.69
C ARG A 231 2.95 8.62 -3.23
N ASP A 232 2.85 9.79 -2.66
CA ASP A 232 3.82 10.87 -2.89
C ASP A 232 5.01 10.70 -1.95
N GLY A 233 6.14 11.29 -2.32
CA GLY A 233 7.32 11.37 -1.47
C GLY A 233 7.08 12.27 -0.26
N ASP A 234 7.91 12.15 0.77
CA ASP A 234 7.84 13.03 1.93
C ASP A 234 8.14 14.48 1.52
N ALA A 235 7.27 15.41 1.91
CA ALA A 235 7.42 16.83 1.60
C ALA A 235 8.30 17.59 2.59
N ASP A 236 8.60 16.98 3.75
CA ASP A 236 9.25 17.65 4.88
C ASP A 236 10.69 17.17 5.08
N HIS A 237 10.97 15.86 4.85
CA HIS A 237 12.26 15.25 5.17
C HIS A 237 12.77 14.34 4.04
N MET A 238 14.10 14.28 3.95
CA MET A 238 14.76 13.29 3.10
C MET A 238 14.82 11.93 3.81
N HIS A 239 14.40 10.89 3.11
CA HIS A 239 14.46 9.51 3.58
C HIS A 239 15.20 8.63 2.61
N LEU A 240 15.96 7.69 3.16
CA LEU A 240 16.65 6.65 2.41
C LEU A 240 16.25 5.30 2.99
N LYS A 241 15.72 4.41 2.15
CA LYS A 241 15.37 3.04 2.50
C LYS A 241 16.15 2.07 1.63
N ALA A 242 16.96 1.25 2.26
CA ALA A 242 17.58 0.09 1.60
C ALA A 242 16.84 -1.18 1.99
N SER A 243 16.55 -2.04 1.04
CA SER A 243 15.90 -3.32 1.27
C SER A 243 16.60 -4.43 0.48
N VAL A 244 16.68 -5.61 1.09
CA VAL A 244 17.19 -6.83 0.46
C VAL A 244 16.10 -7.87 0.61
N GLY A 245 15.55 -8.31 -0.51
CA GLY A 245 14.51 -9.33 -0.59
C GLY A 245 15.07 -10.72 -0.86
N ALA A 246 14.22 -11.68 -1.21
CA ALA A 246 14.65 -13.02 -1.62
C ALA A 246 15.21 -13.05 -3.06
N SER A 247 14.84 -12.09 -3.90
CA SER A 247 15.16 -12.06 -5.33
C SER A 247 15.95 -10.83 -5.76
N ASP A 248 15.91 -9.75 -4.98
CA ASP A 248 16.45 -8.45 -5.36
C ASP A 248 16.93 -7.62 -4.17
N ALA A 249 17.70 -6.60 -4.49
CA ALA A 249 18.03 -5.50 -3.59
C ALA A 249 17.48 -4.20 -4.17
N ALA A 250 16.92 -3.35 -3.33
CA ALA A 250 16.36 -2.06 -3.71
C ALA A 250 16.88 -0.94 -2.82
N LEU A 251 17.04 0.22 -3.43
CA LEU A 251 17.33 1.47 -2.76
C LEU A 251 16.24 2.48 -3.16
N THR A 252 15.55 3.01 -2.17
CA THR A 252 14.51 4.03 -2.36
C THR A 252 14.91 5.29 -1.63
N ILE A 253 14.86 6.42 -2.31
CA ILE A 253 15.11 7.75 -1.76
C ILE A 253 13.87 8.61 -1.98
N GLU A 254 13.49 9.39 -1.00
CA GLU A 254 12.38 10.32 -1.11
C GLU A 254 12.65 11.60 -0.31
N GLY A 255 11.96 12.66 -0.67
CA GLY A 255 12.08 13.92 0.05
C GLY A 255 11.50 15.11 -0.69
N PRO A 256 11.63 16.31 -0.09
CA PRO A 256 11.18 17.54 -0.70
C PRO A 256 12.02 17.93 -1.94
N LEU A 257 11.34 18.39 -3.00
CA LEU A 257 11.94 18.97 -4.19
C LEU A 257 11.57 20.46 -4.28
N GLY A 258 11.78 21.21 -3.20
CA GLY A 258 11.37 22.59 -3.07
C GLY A 258 10.24 22.80 -2.08
N LYS A 259 9.57 23.96 -2.12
CA LYS A 259 8.57 24.32 -1.09
C LYS A 259 7.20 23.67 -1.26
N LYS A 260 6.88 23.13 -2.44
CA LYS A 260 5.53 22.64 -2.78
C LYS A 260 5.52 21.30 -3.51
N SER A 261 6.66 20.67 -3.68
CA SER A 261 6.81 19.40 -4.39
C SER A 261 7.70 18.45 -3.63
N SER A 262 7.44 17.17 -3.81
CA SER A 262 8.23 16.08 -3.28
C SER A 262 8.53 15.07 -4.38
N PHE A 263 9.52 14.22 -4.14
CA PHE A 263 9.85 13.14 -5.04
C PHE A 263 10.04 11.84 -4.27
N ILE A 264 9.85 10.74 -4.96
CA ILE A 264 10.26 9.41 -4.55
C ILE A 264 10.92 8.73 -5.75
N ALA A 265 12.11 8.19 -5.55
CA ALA A 265 12.88 7.50 -6.57
C ALA A 265 13.37 6.17 -6.03
N SER A 266 13.41 5.14 -6.86
CA SER A 266 13.92 3.83 -6.49
C SER A 266 14.74 3.22 -7.62
N ALA A 267 15.80 2.53 -7.23
CA ALA A 267 16.55 1.62 -8.07
C ALA A 267 16.51 0.23 -7.46
N ARG A 268 16.13 -0.78 -8.26
CA ARG A 268 16.06 -2.17 -7.84
C ARG A 268 16.83 -3.05 -8.80
N GLN A 269 17.61 -3.96 -8.26
CA GLN A 269 18.42 -4.91 -9.03
C GLN A 269 18.22 -6.33 -8.54
N SER A 270 17.96 -7.23 -9.47
CA SER A 270 17.85 -8.66 -9.20
C SER A 270 19.23 -9.32 -9.05
N TYR A 271 19.33 -10.24 -8.11
CA TYR A 271 20.48 -11.16 -7.99
C TYR A 271 20.09 -12.64 -8.24
N LEU A 272 18.91 -12.88 -8.78
CA LEU A 272 18.41 -14.22 -9.13
C LEU A 272 19.38 -14.96 -10.06
N GLN A 273 20.06 -14.25 -10.97
CA GLN A 273 21.05 -14.82 -11.86
C GLN A 273 22.18 -15.53 -11.10
N TRP A 274 22.67 -14.91 -10.02
CA TRP A 274 23.71 -15.51 -9.19
C TRP A 274 23.20 -16.76 -8.48
N LEU A 275 22.00 -16.69 -7.88
CA LEU A 275 21.36 -17.80 -7.20
C LEU A 275 21.11 -18.98 -8.15
N PHE A 276 20.54 -18.71 -9.33
CA PHE A 276 20.20 -19.74 -10.34
C PHE A 276 21.44 -20.39 -10.92
N ARG A 277 22.53 -19.63 -11.08
CA ARG A 277 23.83 -20.19 -11.48
C ARG A 277 24.39 -21.14 -10.41
N ALA A 278 24.27 -20.77 -9.13
CA ALA A 278 24.75 -21.61 -8.02
C ALA A 278 24.02 -22.97 -7.95
N ILE A 279 22.70 -22.99 -8.23
CA ILE A 279 21.88 -24.22 -8.27
C ILE A 279 21.79 -24.85 -9.67
N LYS A 280 22.59 -24.37 -10.64
CA LYS A 280 22.72 -24.91 -12.00
C LYS A 280 21.40 -24.94 -12.78
N LEU A 281 20.54 -23.93 -12.63
CA LEU A 281 19.34 -23.83 -13.45
C LEU A 281 19.67 -23.39 -14.89
N PRO A 282 18.89 -23.84 -15.89
CA PRO A 282 19.17 -23.60 -17.31
C PRO A 282 18.90 -22.16 -17.77
N PHE A 283 18.16 -21.36 -16.99
CA PHE A 283 17.87 -19.97 -17.30
C PHE A 283 18.33 -19.03 -16.18
N LEU A 284 18.73 -17.83 -16.55
CA LEU A 284 19.36 -16.86 -15.66
C LEU A 284 18.57 -15.53 -15.71
N PRO A 285 17.43 -15.43 -15.02
CA PRO A 285 16.63 -14.22 -15.03
C PRO A 285 17.40 -13.08 -14.36
N THR A 286 17.38 -11.93 -14.99
CA THR A 286 17.91 -10.69 -14.41
C THR A 286 17.04 -9.52 -14.82
N TYR A 287 16.85 -8.57 -13.91
CA TYR A 287 16.13 -7.34 -14.18
C TYR A 287 16.70 -6.19 -13.36
N ASN A 288 16.53 -4.99 -13.86
CA ASN A 288 16.80 -3.74 -13.17
C ASN A 288 15.61 -2.83 -13.38
N ASP A 289 15.14 -2.21 -12.29
CA ASP A 289 14.06 -1.25 -12.31
C ASP A 289 14.51 0.10 -11.82
N PHE A 290 14.05 1.13 -12.49
CA PHE A 290 14.19 2.51 -12.04
C PHE A 290 12.81 3.14 -12.06
N GLN A 291 12.34 3.62 -10.91
CA GLN A 291 11.05 4.26 -10.77
C GLN A 291 11.23 5.63 -10.13
N LEU A 292 10.50 6.61 -10.66
CA LEU A 292 10.51 7.99 -10.18
C LEU A 292 9.10 8.56 -10.23
N LYS A 293 8.68 9.20 -9.15
CA LYS A 293 7.48 10.03 -9.09
C LYS A 293 7.82 11.36 -8.44
N TYR A 294 7.29 12.44 -8.94
CA TYR A 294 7.43 13.78 -8.37
C TYR A 294 6.08 14.48 -8.37
#